data_ecd0b2acef67a924dbbd843a5d4dcb7f
#
_entry.id   ecd0b2acef67a924dbbd843a5d4dcb7f
#
_cell.length_a   1.000
_cell.length_b   1.000
_cell.length_c   1.000
_cell.angle_alpha   90.00
_cell.angle_beta   90.00
_cell.angle_gamma   90.00
#
_symmetry.space_group_name_H-M   'P 1'
#
loop_
_entity.id
_entity.type
_entity.pdbx_description
1 polymer ?
#
loop_
_entity_poly.entity_id
_entity_poly.type
_entity_poly.pdbx_seq_one_letter_code
_entity_poly.pdbx_strand_id
1 'polypeptide(L)'
;LGIETTLLTPPSMLENHKMFDGRTRTEYDWDEYPTYEAYEAMMEEFAETYSENCTLIELGTLNSGRKLLVVRINNGETEGKPKFLYSSTIHGDETTGYIMMLRLIETLLTQQDLPEVKNVLDNIDVFIAPNANPDGTYHGGNHTVNGATRSNAYGVDMNRNYPDPIDGPHPDGEDYAYETELMMQFAEDYQFTMAANYHGGAEVMNYPWDNNYERHADDAWWQLVSREYADLCHEENSNYMTDLQNGITNGSDWYTIGGGRQDYMNYYQQCREVTIECSTTKCPSASQLPAFWDYNYNS
;
A
#
# COMPACT_ATOMS: atom_id res chain seq x y z
N LEU A 1 -25.98 -15.97 -25.46
CA LEU A 1 -25.08 -15.01 -26.07
C LEU A 1 -23.68 -15.64 -26.08
N GLY A 2 -23.17 -16.05 -27.26
CA GLY A 2 -21.80 -16.55 -27.42
C GLY A 2 -20.85 -15.34 -27.44
N ILE A 3 -20.30 -14.99 -26.27
CA ILE A 3 -19.23 -14.01 -26.17
C ILE A 3 -17.93 -14.81 -26.34
N GLU A 4 -17.21 -14.55 -27.40
CA GLU A 4 -15.82 -15.04 -27.51
C GLU A 4 -14.96 -14.24 -26.54
N THR A 5 -14.30 -14.94 -25.62
CA THR A 5 -13.35 -14.33 -24.68
C THR A 5 -11.94 -14.79 -25.07
N THR A 6 -10.99 -13.85 -25.06
CA THR A 6 -9.57 -14.14 -25.21
C THR A 6 -8.89 -13.96 -23.87
N LEU A 7 -8.20 -14.99 -23.38
CA LEU A 7 -7.35 -14.85 -22.21
C LEU A 7 -6.12 -14.04 -22.60
N LEU A 8 -5.97 -12.87 -22.01
CA LEU A 8 -4.79 -12.03 -22.18
C LEU A 8 -3.69 -12.45 -21.21
N THR A 9 -2.43 -12.30 -21.62
CA THR A 9 -1.29 -12.45 -20.70
C THR A 9 -1.40 -11.42 -19.58
N PRO A 10 -1.31 -11.82 -18.31
CA PRO A 10 -1.30 -10.86 -17.21
C PRO A 10 -0.20 -9.80 -17.39
N PRO A 11 -0.43 -8.53 -17.02
CA PRO A 11 0.58 -7.46 -17.13
C PRO A 11 1.91 -7.84 -16.48
N SER A 12 1.88 -8.48 -15.33
CA SER A 12 3.07 -8.98 -14.60
C SER A 12 3.90 -10.04 -15.35
N MET A 13 3.39 -10.57 -16.47
CA MET A 13 4.09 -11.53 -17.32
C MET A 13 4.53 -10.97 -18.68
N LEU A 14 4.24 -9.70 -18.96
CA LEU A 14 4.60 -9.07 -20.23
C LEU A 14 6.07 -8.70 -20.31
N GLU A 15 6.73 -8.52 -19.17
CA GLU A 15 8.14 -8.17 -19.05
C GLU A 15 8.84 -9.07 -18.05
N ASN A 16 10.15 -9.24 -18.22
CA ASN A 16 11.00 -9.83 -17.18
C ASN A 16 11.46 -8.69 -16.26
N HIS A 17 10.90 -8.63 -15.07
CA HIS A 17 11.28 -7.62 -14.09
C HIS A 17 12.71 -7.86 -13.59
N LYS A 18 13.46 -6.76 -13.46
CA LYS A 18 14.80 -6.79 -12.84
C LYS A 18 14.64 -7.06 -11.35
N MET A 19 15.28 -8.12 -10.85
CA MET A 19 15.17 -8.57 -9.48
C MET A 19 16.47 -8.34 -8.72
N PHE A 20 16.33 -7.91 -7.46
CA PHE A 20 17.41 -7.80 -6.48
C PHE A 20 17.35 -8.99 -5.51
N ASP A 21 18.46 -9.71 -5.33
CA ASP A 21 18.54 -10.91 -4.47
C ASP A 21 19.29 -10.70 -3.15
N GLY A 22 19.71 -9.48 -2.86
CA GLY A 22 20.37 -9.12 -1.59
C GLY A 22 21.83 -9.55 -1.44
N ARG A 23 22.37 -10.32 -2.40
CA ARG A 23 23.68 -11.00 -2.20
C ARG A 23 24.93 -10.18 -2.58
N THR A 24 24.76 -9.09 -3.33
CA THR A 24 25.89 -8.40 -3.97
C THR A 24 25.92 -6.89 -3.80
N ARG A 25 24.97 -6.28 -3.08
CA ARG A 25 24.87 -4.83 -2.93
C ARG A 25 24.86 -4.39 -1.47
N THR A 26 25.49 -3.26 -1.21
CA THR A 26 25.46 -2.55 0.07
C THR A 26 24.46 -1.37 0.05
N GLU A 27 23.88 -1.05 -1.10
CA GLU A 27 22.91 0.02 -1.31
C GLU A 27 21.82 -0.45 -2.29
N TYR A 28 20.59 0.01 -2.08
CA TYR A 28 19.43 -0.28 -2.92
C TYR A 28 19.30 0.80 -3.98
N ASP A 29 19.30 0.44 -5.26
CA ASP A 29 19.18 1.40 -6.37
C ASP A 29 17.72 1.79 -6.67
N TRP A 30 16.75 1.13 -6.04
CA TRP A 30 15.30 1.33 -6.18
C TRP A 30 14.77 1.21 -7.63
N ASP A 31 15.58 0.66 -8.53
CA ASP A 31 15.27 0.33 -9.92
C ASP A 31 15.18 -1.20 -10.14
N GLU A 32 14.90 -1.95 -9.07
CA GLU A 32 14.77 -3.40 -9.04
C GLU A 32 13.66 -3.79 -8.05
N TYR A 33 13.05 -4.95 -8.27
CA TYR A 33 12.17 -5.57 -7.29
C TYR A 33 12.97 -6.53 -6.40
N PRO A 34 12.81 -6.52 -5.08
CA PRO A 34 13.46 -7.52 -4.25
C PRO A 34 12.86 -8.91 -4.50
N THR A 35 13.68 -9.97 -4.39
CA THR A 35 13.16 -11.31 -4.14
C THR A 35 12.47 -11.33 -2.77
N TYR A 36 11.64 -12.34 -2.50
CA TYR A 36 10.98 -12.41 -1.20
C TYR A 36 12.00 -12.48 -0.05
N GLU A 37 13.06 -13.27 -0.22
CA GLU A 37 14.13 -13.38 0.77
C GLU A 37 14.91 -12.06 0.94
N ALA A 38 15.12 -11.31 -0.13
CA ALA A 38 15.73 -9.98 -0.05
C ALA A 38 14.81 -9.00 0.67
N TYR A 39 13.50 -9.02 0.38
CA TYR A 39 12.51 -8.20 1.10
C TYR A 39 12.50 -8.47 2.61
N GLU A 40 12.44 -9.76 3.00
CA GLU A 40 12.46 -10.14 4.41
C GLU A 40 13.76 -9.65 5.09
N ALA A 41 14.90 -9.89 4.43
CA ALA A 41 16.19 -9.42 4.94
C ALA A 41 16.30 -7.89 5.04
N MET A 42 15.74 -7.12 4.08
CA MET A 42 15.68 -5.66 4.15
C MET A 42 14.88 -5.18 5.36
N MET A 43 13.71 -5.78 5.61
CA MET A 43 12.85 -5.41 6.73
C MET A 43 13.53 -5.70 8.09
N GLU A 44 14.26 -6.82 8.19
CA GLU A 44 15.07 -7.16 9.36
C GLU A 44 16.24 -6.20 9.53
N GLU A 45 16.98 -5.90 8.47
CA GLU A 45 18.14 -4.98 8.48
C GLU A 45 17.75 -3.56 8.92
N PHE A 46 16.61 -3.04 8.46
CA PHE A 46 16.10 -1.73 8.91
C PHE A 46 15.91 -1.69 10.42
N ALA A 47 15.28 -2.70 11.00
CA ALA A 47 15.03 -2.76 12.43
C ALA A 47 16.30 -3.03 13.25
N GLU A 48 17.23 -3.84 12.74
CA GLU A 48 18.50 -4.12 13.42
C GLU A 48 19.42 -2.90 13.41
N THR A 49 19.55 -2.24 12.24
CA THR A 49 20.46 -1.10 12.06
C THR A 49 19.96 0.14 12.80
N TYR A 50 18.66 0.37 12.81
CA TYR A 50 18.03 1.55 13.42
C TYR A 50 17.16 1.19 14.63
N SER A 51 17.64 0.27 15.47
CA SER A 51 16.87 -0.31 16.58
C SER A 51 16.40 0.69 17.64
N GLU A 52 16.95 1.91 17.68
CA GLU A 52 16.48 2.99 18.55
C GLU A 52 15.19 3.65 18.02
N ASN A 53 14.96 3.62 16.70
CA ASN A 53 13.88 4.34 16.03
C ASN A 53 12.96 3.43 15.22
N CYS A 54 13.38 2.20 14.92
CA CYS A 54 12.67 1.26 14.07
C CYS A 54 12.42 -0.07 14.79
N THR A 55 11.19 -0.55 14.72
CA THR A 55 10.80 -1.87 15.25
C THR A 55 10.13 -2.67 14.15
N LEU A 56 10.59 -3.89 13.91
CA LEU A 56 9.92 -4.84 13.01
C LEU A 56 8.78 -5.54 13.77
N ILE A 57 7.62 -5.57 13.13
CA ILE A 57 6.42 -6.26 13.61
C ILE A 57 6.05 -7.32 12.58
N GLU A 58 6.05 -8.59 12.98
CA GLU A 58 5.48 -9.67 12.21
C GLU A 58 4.01 -9.83 12.61
N LEU A 59 3.07 -9.52 11.70
CA LEU A 59 1.65 -9.70 11.95
C LEU A 59 1.26 -11.18 11.94
N GLY A 60 1.87 -11.96 11.07
CA GLY A 60 1.67 -13.41 10.99
C GLY A 60 2.42 -14.04 9.83
N THR A 61 2.51 -15.37 9.88
CA THR A 61 3.13 -16.19 8.84
C THR A 61 2.05 -16.95 8.08
N LEU A 62 2.04 -16.79 6.76
CA LEU A 62 1.10 -17.46 5.85
C LEU A 62 1.45 -18.94 5.66
N ASN A 63 0.53 -19.73 5.10
CA ASN A 63 0.78 -21.15 4.82
C ASN A 63 1.91 -21.41 3.82
N SER A 64 2.25 -20.43 3.00
CA SER A 64 3.41 -20.46 2.11
C SER A 64 4.75 -20.35 2.84
N GLY A 65 4.73 -19.92 4.10
CA GLY A 65 5.88 -19.53 4.90
C GLY A 65 6.25 -18.04 4.77
N ARG A 66 5.55 -17.29 3.90
CA ARG A 66 5.76 -15.83 3.78
C ARG A 66 5.06 -15.11 4.93
N LYS A 67 5.59 -13.95 5.31
CA LYS A 67 5.14 -13.16 6.46
C LYS A 67 4.51 -11.85 6.04
N LEU A 68 3.53 -11.38 6.79
CA LEU A 68 3.11 -9.99 6.74
C LEU A 68 3.97 -9.19 7.72
N LEU A 69 4.78 -8.30 7.16
CA LEU A 69 5.77 -7.51 7.90
C LEU A 69 5.40 -6.03 7.88
N VAL A 70 5.56 -5.39 9.03
CA VAL A 70 5.37 -3.96 9.22
C VAL A 70 6.58 -3.41 9.97
N VAL A 71 7.06 -2.24 9.61
CA VAL A 71 7.96 -1.49 10.48
C VAL A 71 7.20 -0.36 11.17
N ARG A 72 7.56 -0.11 12.42
CA ARG A 72 7.14 1.05 13.19
C ARG A 72 8.35 1.97 13.38
N ILE A 73 8.21 3.22 12.96
CA ILE A 73 9.29 4.22 12.98
C ILE A 73 8.82 5.46 13.73
N ASN A 74 9.61 5.91 14.71
CA ASN A 74 9.34 7.15 15.45
C ASN A 74 10.60 7.60 16.21
N ASN A 75 10.58 8.84 16.70
CA ASN A 75 11.58 9.36 17.62
C ASN A 75 11.02 9.43 19.04
N GLY A 76 11.69 8.79 20.01
CA GLY A 76 11.41 8.90 21.43
C GLY A 76 10.07 8.30 21.87
N GLU A 77 9.40 8.98 22.81
CA GLU A 77 8.15 8.51 23.41
C GLU A 77 7.02 8.47 22.39
N THR A 78 6.22 7.41 22.41
CA THR A 78 5.09 7.21 21.47
C THR A 78 3.74 7.54 22.10
N GLU A 79 3.68 7.71 23.42
CA GLU A 79 2.45 8.06 24.12
C GLU A 79 1.91 9.42 23.66
N GLY A 80 0.66 9.42 23.20
CA GLY A 80 -0.01 10.63 22.71
C GLY A 80 0.31 11.03 21.27
N LYS A 81 1.23 10.38 20.58
CA LYS A 81 1.45 10.63 19.15
C LYS A 81 0.31 10.03 18.34
N PRO A 82 -0.24 10.75 17.34
CA PRO A 82 -1.12 10.15 16.35
C PRO A 82 -0.37 9.09 15.56
N LYS A 83 -1.07 8.01 15.20
CA LYS A 83 -0.49 6.90 14.44
C LYS A 83 -0.92 7.00 13.00
N PHE A 84 0.05 6.89 12.09
CA PHE A 84 -0.18 6.86 10.65
C PHE A 84 0.25 5.52 10.07
N LEU A 85 -0.65 4.87 9.30
CA LEU A 85 -0.35 3.62 8.62
C LEU A 85 -0.24 3.85 7.10
N TYR A 86 0.93 3.59 6.57
CA TYR A 86 1.14 3.35 5.15
C TYR A 86 1.07 1.85 4.85
N SER A 87 0.31 1.47 3.85
CA SER A 87 0.29 0.08 3.39
C SER A 87 0.22 0.02 1.88
N SER A 88 0.67 -1.08 1.30
CA SER A 88 0.65 -1.27 -0.14
C SER A 88 0.33 -2.72 -0.50
N THR A 89 -0.01 -2.92 -1.75
CA THR A 89 0.00 -4.24 -2.40
C THR A 89 -0.99 -5.23 -1.76
N ILE A 90 -2.17 -4.74 -1.32
CA ILE A 90 -3.29 -5.61 -0.98
C ILE A 90 -3.71 -6.46 -2.20
N HIS A 91 -3.59 -5.90 -3.41
CA HIS A 91 -3.56 -6.66 -4.65
C HIS A 91 -2.10 -6.96 -5.00
N GLY A 92 -1.74 -8.24 -5.05
CA GLY A 92 -0.35 -8.65 -5.19
C GLY A 92 0.32 -8.23 -6.49
N ASP A 93 -0.44 -7.94 -7.54
CA ASP A 93 0.04 -7.47 -8.84
C ASP A 93 0.19 -5.93 -8.95
N GLU A 94 -0.10 -5.16 -7.87
CA GLU A 94 0.00 -3.71 -7.82
C GLU A 94 1.24 -3.29 -7.03
N THR A 95 2.40 -3.34 -7.69
CA THR A 95 3.71 -3.39 -7.02
C THR A 95 4.44 -2.06 -6.91
N THR A 96 3.92 -0.97 -7.48
CA THR A 96 4.56 0.35 -7.42
C THR A 96 4.68 0.86 -5.98
N GLY A 97 3.57 0.84 -5.24
CA GLY A 97 3.54 1.23 -3.84
C GLY A 97 4.45 0.37 -2.95
N TYR A 98 4.65 -0.90 -3.30
CA TYR A 98 5.56 -1.80 -2.58
C TYR A 98 6.98 -1.22 -2.50
N ILE A 99 7.53 -0.82 -3.64
CA ILE A 99 8.88 -0.27 -3.72
C ILE A 99 8.95 1.14 -3.12
N MET A 100 7.90 1.95 -3.34
CA MET A 100 7.82 3.28 -2.73
C MET A 100 7.83 3.19 -1.20
N MET A 101 7.12 2.24 -0.61
CA MET A 101 7.08 2.05 0.84
C MET A 101 8.42 1.56 1.41
N LEU A 102 9.13 0.67 0.72
CA LEU A 102 10.49 0.29 1.13
C LEU A 102 11.46 1.47 1.09
N ARG A 103 11.36 2.30 0.04
CA ARG A 103 12.18 3.51 -0.08
C ARG A 103 11.79 4.57 0.95
N LEU A 104 10.52 4.67 1.31
CA LEU A 104 10.07 5.55 2.40
C LEU A 104 10.68 5.14 3.74
N ILE A 105 10.72 3.84 4.04
CA ILE A 105 11.38 3.32 5.25
C ILE A 105 12.85 3.75 5.27
N GLU A 106 13.60 3.48 4.20
CA GLU A 106 15.01 3.88 4.12
C GLU A 106 15.17 5.40 4.30
N THR A 107 14.34 6.20 3.60
CA THR A 107 14.39 7.66 3.68
C THR A 107 14.16 8.17 5.10
N LEU A 108 13.11 7.68 5.78
CA LEU A 108 12.81 8.06 7.16
C LEU A 108 13.93 7.67 8.13
N LEU A 109 14.62 6.57 7.90
CA LEU A 109 15.69 6.07 8.77
C LEU A 109 17.04 6.73 8.50
N THR A 110 17.37 7.00 7.23
CA THR A 110 18.68 7.54 6.85
C THR A 110 18.74 9.06 6.84
N GLN A 111 17.60 9.75 6.75
CA GLN A 111 17.51 11.20 6.62
C GLN A 111 16.90 11.90 7.85
N GLN A 112 17.05 11.31 9.02
CA GLN A 112 16.47 11.82 10.28
C GLN A 112 16.95 13.24 10.68
N ASP A 113 18.06 13.71 10.13
CA ASP A 113 18.59 15.06 10.36
C ASP A 113 17.87 16.14 9.49
N LEU A 114 17.12 15.74 8.45
CA LEU A 114 16.33 16.69 7.67
C LEU A 114 15.15 17.20 8.51
N PRO A 115 14.90 18.52 8.52
CA PRO A 115 13.86 19.12 9.37
C PRO A 115 12.47 18.53 9.16
N GLU A 116 12.10 18.20 7.91
CA GLU A 116 10.82 17.60 7.56
C GLU A 116 10.70 16.18 8.10
N VAL A 117 11.70 15.33 7.91
CA VAL A 117 11.73 13.94 8.43
C VAL A 117 11.70 13.95 9.95
N LYS A 118 12.55 14.80 10.55
CA LYS A 118 12.60 14.95 12.01
C LYS A 118 11.25 15.37 12.56
N ASN A 119 10.59 16.35 11.92
CA ASN A 119 9.29 16.82 12.36
C ASN A 119 8.23 15.71 12.31
N VAL A 120 8.24 14.89 11.27
CA VAL A 120 7.34 13.72 11.18
C VAL A 120 7.61 12.75 12.33
N LEU A 121 8.85 12.30 12.49
CA LEU A 121 9.19 11.26 13.47
C LEU A 121 9.08 11.74 14.94
N ASP A 122 9.27 13.03 15.19
CA ASP A 122 9.08 13.60 16.54
C ASP A 122 7.59 13.68 16.95
N ASN A 123 6.67 13.83 15.98
CA ASN A 123 5.26 14.11 16.25
C ASN A 123 4.30 12.97 15.86
N ILE A 124 4.73 12.05 15.02
CA ILE A 124 3.90 10.95 14.47
C ILE A 124 4.57 9.62 14.76
N ASP A 125 3.75 8.63 15.08
CA ASP A 125 4.15 7.23 15.17
C ASP A 125 3.80 6.58 13.82
N VAL A 126 4.82 6.35 12.99
CA VAL A 126 4.66 5.91 11.60
C VAL A 126 4.76 4.41 11.50
N PHE A 127 3.79 3.78 10.83
CA PHE A 127 3.76 2.35 10.53
C PHE A 127 3.77 2.16 9.02
N ILE A 128 4.60 1.26 8.53
CA ILE A 128 4.70 0.98 7.09
C ILE A 128 4.65 -0.52 6.84
N ALA A 129 3.64 -0.96 6.09
CA ALA A 129 3.41 -2.33 5.63
C ALA A 129 3.62 -2.38 4.09
N PRO A 130 4.83 -2.63 3.60
CA PRO A 130 5.13 -2.51 2.17
C PRO A 130 4.38 -3.52 1.31
N ASN A 131 4.10 -4.71 1.83
CA ASN A 131 3.45 -5.78 1.09
C ASN A 131 2.41 -6.51 1.94
N ALA A 132 1.13 -6.18 1.74
CA ALA A 132 0.01 -6.79 2.45
C ALA A 132 -0.47 -8.11 1.81
N ASN A 133 0.07 -8.50 0.64
CA ASN A 133 -0.27 -9.72 -0.08
C ASN A 133 0.99 -10.39 -0.68
N PRO A 134 1.91 -10.88 0.15
CA PRO A 134 3.14 -11.48 -0.36
C PRO A 134 2.90 -12.75 -1.20
N ASP A 135 1.81 -13.48 -0.95
CA ASP A 135 1.46 -14.66 -1.74
C ASP A 135 0.94 -14.30 -3.14
N GLY A 136 0.21 -13.20 -3.27
CA GLY A 136 -0.17 -12.67 -4.57
C GLY A 136 1.02 -12.08 -5.31
N THR A 137 1.87 -11.30 -4.64
CA THR A 137 3.05 -10.66 -5.24
C THR A 137 4.06 -11.70 -5.76
N TYR A 138 4.35 -12.69 -4.95
CA TYR A 138 5.30 -13.74 -5.28
C TYR A 138 4.63 -15.04 -5.74
N HIS A 139 3.47 -14.94 -6.39
CA HIS A 139 2.74 -16.09 -6.92
C HIS A 139 3.57 -16.91 -7.92
N GLY A 140 4.41 -16.25 -8.71
CA GLY A 140 5.34 -16.92 -9.65
C GLY A 140 6.57 -17.56 -8.97
N GLY A 141 6.72 -17.40 -7.66
CA GLY A 141 7.84 -17.90 -6.85
C GLY A 141 8.62 -16.78 -6.18
N ASN A 142 9.33 -17.10 -5.10
CA ASN A 142 10.04 -16.12 -4.27
C ASN A 142 11.09 -15.28 -5.02
N HIS A 143 11.59 -15.80 -6.13
CA HIS A 143 12.67 -15.20 -6.92
C HIS A 143 12.18 -14.13 -7.92
N THR A 144 10.86 -13.88 -8.02
CA THR A 144 10.32 -13.01 -9.07
C THR A 144 8.94 -12.45 -8.71
N VAL A 145 8.66 -11.24 -9.18
CA VAL A 145 7.30 -10.65 -9.22
C VAL A 145 6.57 -10.98 -10.53
N ASN A 146 7.24 -11.65 -11.49
CA ASN A 146 6.56 -12.13 -12.68
C ASN A 146 5.50 -13.15 -12.31
N GLY A 147 4.30 -12.97 -12.84
CA GLY A 147 3.16 -13.81 -12.51
C GLY A 147 2.44 -13.41 -11.22
N ALA A 148 2.76 -12.26 -10.65
CA ALA A 148 1.99 -11.66 -9.55
C ALA A 148 0.49 -11.59 -9.90
N THR A 149 -0.35 -11.85 -8.91
CA THR A 149 -1.81 -11.92 -9.04
C THR A 149 -2.49 -10.93 -8.11
N ARG A 150 -3.68 -10.48 -8.50
CA ARG A 150 -4.52 -9.60 -7.69
C ARG A 150 -4.86 -10.23 -6.34
N SER A 151 -5.37 -11.45 -6.38
CA SER A 151 -5.84 -12.19 -5.21
C SER A 151 -4.70 -12.82 -4.41
N ASN A 152 -5.00 -13.24 -3.18
CA ASN A 152 -4.09 -14.04 -2.37
C ASN A 152 -3.93 -15.48 -2.92
N ALA A 153 -3.21 -16.35 -2.20
CA ALA A 153 -2.97 -17.74 -2.60
C ALA A 153 -4.24 -18.57 -2.76
N TYR A 154 -5.34 -18.16 -2.16
CA TYR A 154 -6.63 -18.87 -2.20
C TYR A 154 -7.63 -18.28 -3.20
N GLY A 155 -7.23 -17.27 -3.96
CA GLY A 155 -8.08 -16.62 -4.95
C GLY A 155 -9.01 -15.55 -4.37
N VAL A 156 -8.83 -15.17 -3.10
CA VAL A 156 -9.64 -14.14 -2.44
C VAL A 156 -9.12 -12.75 -2.84
N ASP A 157 -10.00 -11.89 -3.31
CA ASP A 157 -9.76 -10.45 -3.44
C ASP A 157 -9.92 -9.79 -2.07
N MET A 158 -8.80 -9.54 -1.39
CA MET A 158 -8.84 -9.02 -0.03
C MET A 158 -9.44 -7.62 0.08
N ASN A 159 -9.46 -6.83 -1.02
CA ASN A 159 -10.14 -5.54 -1.05
C ASN A 159 -11.65 -5.66 -1.38
N ARG A 160 -12.24 -6.82 -1.15
CA ARG A 160 -13.67 -7.16 -1.15
C ARG A 160 -14.05 -7.98 0.09
N ASN A 161 -13.08 -8.26 0.95
CA ASN A 161 -13.19 -9.26 2.02
C ASN A 161 -13.22 -8.64 3.44
N TYR A 162 -13.32 -7.31 3.55
CA TYR A 162 -13.54 -6.63 4.84
C TYR A 162 -15.04 -6.52 5.16
N PRO A 163 -15.41 -6.39 6.45
CA PRO A 163 -16.78 -6.02 6.82
C PRO A 163 -17.17 -4.68 6.19
N ASP A 164 -18.40 -4.63 5.69
CA ASP A 164 -18.93 -3.46 4.99
C ASP A 164 -20.13 -2.87 5.74
N PRO A 165 -20.24 -1.55 5.92
CA PRO A 165 -21.36 -0.95 6.65
C PRO A 165 -22.71 -1.11 5.96
N ILE A 166 -22.76 -1.40 4.66
CA ILE A 166 -23.98 -1.58 3.86
C ILE A 166 -24.23 -3.06 3.59
N ASP A 167 -23.22 -3.79 3.10
CA ASP A 167 -23.33 -5.17 2.65
C ASP A 167 -23.09 -6.20 3.75
N GLY A 168 -22.69 -5.74 4.95
CA GLY A 168 -22.55 -6.58 6.13
C GLY A 168 -21.15 -7.21 6.30
N PRO A 169 -21.03 -8.24 7.17
CA PRO A 169 -19.72 -8.76 7.58
C PRO A 169 -18.96 -9.52 6.49
N HIS A 170 -19.66 -10.10 5.52
CA HIS A 170 -19.07 -10.91 4.45
C HIS A 170 -19.65 -10.51 3.09
N PRO A 171 -19.29 -9.34 2.56
CA PRO A 171 -19.90 -8.81 1.32
C PRO A 171 -19.57 -9.63 0.08
N ASP A 172 -18.44 -10.34 0.07
CA ASP A 172 -18.03 -11.27 -0.98
C ASP A 172 -18.61 -12.69 -0.84
N GLY A 173 -19.24 -12.97 0.31
CA GLY A 173 -19.83 -14.28 0.63
C GLY A 173 -18.82 -15.34 1.07
N GLU A 174 -17.55 -14.96 1.28
CA GLU A 174 -16.46 -15.83 1.73
C GLU A 174 -16.12 -15.57 3.20
N ASP A 175 -15.42 -16.52 3.83
CA ASP A 175 -14.78 -16.29 5.12
C ASP A 175 -13.63 -15.28 4.96
N TYR A 176 -13.27 -14.60 6.05
CA TYR A 176 -12.11 -13.69 5.98
C TYR A 176 -10.83 -14.43 5.63
N ALA A 177 -10.08 -13.89 4.68
CA ALA A 177 -8.73 -14.32 4.42
C ALA A 177 -7.86 -14.08 5.66
N TYR A 178 -6.89 -14.94 5.91
CA TYR A 178 -6.01 -14.80 7.07
C TYR A 178 -5.26 -13.46 7.07
N GLU A 179 -4.85 -12.98 5.89
CA GLU A 179 -4.25 -11.67 5.70
C GLU A 179 -5.22 -10.53 6.10
N THR A 180 -6.52 -10.68 5.77
CA THR A 180 -7.57 -9.74 6.16
C THR A 180 -7.75 -9.73 7.69
N GLU A 181 -7.82 -10.90 8.32
CA GLU A 181 -7.91 -11.03 9.78
C GLU A 181 -6.71 -10.37 10.47
N LEU A 182 -5.49 -10.62 9.99
CA LEU A 182 -4.27 -10.02 10.54
C LEU A 182 -4.29 -8.48 10.45
N MET A 183 -4.70 -7.93 9.31
CA MET A 183 -4.79 -6.48 9.13
C MET A 183 -5.91 -5.85 9.96
N MET A 184 -7.06 -6.52 10.13
CA MET A 184 -8.12 -6.09 11.03
C MET A 184 -7.66 -6.06 12.48
N GLN A 185 -7.03 -7.14 12.96
CA GLN A 185 -6.49 -7.21 14.31
C GLN A 185 -5.42 -6.14 14.55
N PHE A 186 -4.56 -5.91 13.56
CA PHE A 186 -3.55 -4.86 13.62
C PHE A 186 -4.16 -3.46 13.75
N ALA A 187 -5.23 -3.19 12.99
CA ALA A 187 -5.96 -1.92 13.08
C ALA A 187 -6.64 -1.74 14.46
N GLU A 188 -7.22 -2.81 15.02
CA GLU A 188 -7.83 -2.81 16.35
C GLU A 188 -6.80 -2.59 17.47
N ASP A 189 -5.65 -3.25 17.40
CA ASP A 189 -4.61 -3.18 18.43
C ASP A 189 -3.94 -1.79 18.49
N TYR A 190 -3.71 -1.17 17.32
CA TYR A 190 -2.97 0.08 17.24
C TYR A 190 -3.85 1.32 17.14
N GLN A 191 -5.09 1.23 16.66
CA GLN A 191 -6.03 2.34 16.53
C GLN A 191 -5.43 3.53 15.79
N PHE A 192 -5.23 3.37 14.49
CA PHE A 192 -4.63 4.39 13.63
C PHE A 192 -5.51 5.63 13.51
N THR A 193 -4.90 6.80 13.52
CA THR A 193 -5.58 8.08 13.29
C THR A 193 -5.84 8.31 11.81
N MET A 194 -4.84 8.00 10.97
CA MET A 194 -4.89 8.13 9.52
C MET A 194 -4.17 6.95 8.85
N ALA A 195 -4.55 6.66 7.62
CA ALA A 195 -3.89 5.65 6.81
C ALA A 195 -3.94 5.99 5.32
N ALA A 196 -2.97 5.48 4.58
CA ALA A 196 -2.94 5.48 3.12
C ALA A 196 -2.69 4.06 2.61
N ASN A 197 -3.54 3.60 1.70
CA ASN A 197 -3.45 2.29 1.07
C ASN A 197 -3.08 2.45 -0.40
N TYR A 198 -1.86 2.03 -0.76
CA TYR A 198 -1.34 2.19 -2.11
C TYR A 198 -1.74 1.02 -3.00
N HIS A 199 -2.30 1.37 -4.14
CA HIS A 199 -2.78 0.53 -5.21
C HIS A 199 -2.13 0.87 -6.56
N GLY A 200 -2.57 0.20 -7.61
CA GLY A 200 -2.18 0.48 -8.99
C GLY A 200 -3.21 -0.04 -9.99
N GLY A 201 -3.20 0.58 -11.17
CA GLY A 201 -4.19 0.37 -12.23
C GLY A 201 -4.81 1.68 -12.71
N ALA A 202 -4.56 2.76 -11.96
CA ALA A 202 -4.91 4.14 -12.26
C ALA A 202 -3.90 5.09 -11.60
N GLU A 203 -4.08 6.39 -11.78
CA GLU A 203 -3.29 7.46 -11.14
C GLU A 203 -4.25 8.47 -10.51
N VAL A 204 -4.76 8.14 -9.30
CA VAL A 204 -5.80 8.91 -8.63
C VAL A 204 -5.81 8.65 -7.12
N MET A 205 -6.03 9.69 -6.34
CA MET A 205 -6.34 9.56 -4.91
C MET A 205 -7.85 9.41 -4.74
N ASN A 206 -8.27 8.24 -4.28
CA ASN A 206 -9.64 7.87 -4.02
C ASN A 206 -9.96 8.02 -2.53
N TYR A 207 -10.99 8.79 -2.19
CA TYR A 207 -11.42 9.05 -0.81
C TYR A 207 -12.84 8.50 -0.55
N PRO A 208 -13.19 8.22 0.74
CA PRO A 208 -14.45 7.55 1.09
C PRO A 208 -15.70 8.36 0.72
N TRP A 209 -16.79 7.67 0.47
CA TRP A 209 -17.01 6.23 0.61
C TRP A 209 -16.92 5.50 -0.74
N ASP A 210 -16.52 4.22 -0.69
CA ASP A 210 -16.53 3.35 -1.87
C ASP A 210 -17.91 2.69 -2.10
N ASN A 211 -18.63 2.35 -1.03
CA ASN A 211 -19.93 1.66 -1.10
C ASN A 211 -21.11 2.54 -0.65
N ASN A 212 -21.00 3.85 -0.66
CA ASN A 212 -22.11 4.73 -0.31
C ASN A 212 -22.09 6.02 -1.14
N TYR A 213 -23.23 6.36 -1.76
CA TYR A 213 -23.40 7.63 -2.47
C TYR A 213 -23.60 8.84 -1.55
N GLU A 214 -23.90 8.63 -0.28
CA GLU A 214 -23.86 9.70 0.71
C GLU A 214 -22.41 10.09 1.00
N ARG A 215 -22.13 11.37 1.05
CA ARG A 215 -20.78 11.85 1.29
C ARG A 215 -20.35 11.59 2.72
N HIS A 216 -19.06 11.33 2.91
CA HIS A 216 -18.46 11.30 4.24
C HIS A 216 -18.69 12.63 4.97
N ALA A 217 -18.84 12.61 6.29
CA ALA A 217 -19.07 13.84 7.07
C ALA A 217 -17.95 14.88 6.88
N ASP A 218 -16.72 14.42 6.64
CA ASP A 218 -15.54 15.26 6.37
C ASP A 218 -15.23 15.41 4.86
N ASP A 219 -16.22 15.28 3.97
CA ASP A 219 -16.03 15.29 2.52
C ASP A 219 -15.23 16.49 2.01
N ALA A 220 -15.49 17.68 2.53
CA ALA A 220 -14.76 18.90 2.16
C ALA A 220 -13.26 18.81 2.55
N TRP A 221 -12.94 18.18 3.67
CA TRP A 221 -11.57 17.94 4.10
C TRP A 221 -10.89 16.90 3.21
N TRP A 222 -11.60 15.82 2.86
CA TRP A 222 -11.11 14.81 1.93
C TRP A 222 -10.76 15.40 0.56
N GLN A 223 -11.64 16.24 0.01
CA GLN A 223 -11.37 16.94 -1.26
C GLN A 223 -10.13 17.84 -1.15
N LEU A 224 -9.96 18.53 -0.02
CA LEU A 224 -8.80 19.42 0.19
C LEU A 224 -7.49 18.64 0.22
N VAL A 225 -7.38 17.62 1.08
CA VAL A 225 -6.11 16.88 1.24
C VAL A 225 -5.79 16.05 -0.01
N SER A 226 -6.82 15.47 -0.66
CA SER A 226 -6.61 14.74 -1.92
C SER A 226 -6.14 15.67 -3.03
N ARG A 227 -6.68 16.89 -3.10
CA ARG A 227 -6.25 17.89 -4.08
C ARG A 227 -4.83 18.36 -3.81
N GLU A 228 -4.47 18.60 -2.55
CA GLU A 228 -3.10 18.95 -2.16
C GLU A 228 -2.10 17.87 -2.58
N TYR A 229 -2.42 16.60 -2.31
CA TYR A 229 -1.60 15.48 -2.75
C TYR A 229 -1.41 15.46 -4.28
N ALA A 230 -2.51 15.54 -5.04
CA ALA A 230 -2.45 15.51 -6.50
C ALA A 230 -1.70 16.72 -7.08
N ASP A 231 -1.89 17.91 -6.49
CA ASP A 231 -1.22 19.13 -6.95
C ASP A 231 0.30 19.06 -6.71
N LEU A 232 0.75 18.51 -5.57
CA LEU A 232 2.17 18.26 -5.30
C LEU A 232 2.77 17.27 -6.31
N CYS A 233 2.04 16.19 -6.64
CA CYS A 233 2.45 15.29 -7.72
C CYS A 233 2.56 16.00 -9.07
N HIS A 234 1.63 16.94 -9.39
CA HIS A 234 1.66 17.72 -10.63
C HIS A 234 2.85 18.69 -10.71
N GLU A 235 3.31 19.20 -9.57
CA GLU A 235 4.52 20.05 -9.52
C GLU A 235 5.74 19.29 -10.02
N GLU A 236 5.85 18.00 -9.71
CA GLU A 236 6.94 17.14 -10.16
C GLU A 236 6.72 16.62 -11.60
N ASN A 237 5.49 16.24 -11.94
CA ASN A 237 5.12 15.79 -13.27
C ASN A 237 3.66 16.11 -13.60
N SER A 238 3.42 17.11 -14.42
CA SER A 238 2.06 17.55 -14.78
C SER A 238 1.22 16.52 -15.57
N ASN A 239 1.79 15.41 -15.99
CA ASN A 239 1.07 14.31 -16.64
C ASN A 239 0.82 13.12 -15.72
N TYR A 240 1.28 13.16 -14.49
CA TYR A 240 1.07 12.14 -13.47
C TYR A 240 -0.10 12.53 -12.57
N MET A 241 -0.81 11.55 -12.00
CA MET A 241 -1.95 11.74 -11.09
C MET A 241 -3.06 12.60 -11.74
N THR A 242 -3.43 12.28 -12.99
CA THR A 242 -4.40 13.08 -13.76
C THR A 242 -5.70 12.36 -14.08
N ASP A 243 -5.88 11.14 -13.64
CA ASP A 243 -7.11 10.38 -13.90
C ASP A 243 -8.33 10.99 -13.20
N LEU A 244 -9.51 10.71 -13.75
CA LEU A 244 -10.80 11.18 -13.25
C LEU A 244 -10.86 12.71 -13.06
N GLN A 245 -11.13 13.20 -11.86
CA GLN A 245 -11.20 14.65 -11.59
C GLN A 245 -9.81 15.26 -11.40
N ASN A 246 -8.92 15.05 -12.36
CA ASN A 246 -7.53 15.52 -12.35
C ASN A 246 -6.78 15.03 -11.09
N GLY A 247 -6.82 13.71 -10.86
CA GLY A 247 -6.06 13.03 -9.82
C GLY A 247 -6.78 12.81 -8.51
N ILE A 248 -8.07 13.14 -8.40
CA ILE A 248 -8.86 12.82 -7.20
C ILE A 248 -10.26 12.30 -7.57
N THR A 249 -10.83 11.47 -6.71
CA THR A 249 -12.22 11.04 -6.84
C THR A 249 -12.80 10.61 -5.50
N ASN A 250 -14.11 10.78 -5.34
CA ASN A 250 -14.84 10.01 -4.35
C ASN A 250 -15.03 8.59 -4.89
N GLY A 251 -14.90 7.56 -4.05
CA GLY A 251 -14.94 6.18 -4.49
C GLY A 251 -16.23 5.79 -5.21
N SER A 252 -17.37 6.13 -4.66
CA SER A 252 -18.66 5.82 -5.26
C SER A 252 -18.96 6.60 -6.55
N ASP A 253 -18.30 7.74 -6.80
CA ASP A 253 -18.36 8.43 -8.09
C ASP A 253 -17.55 7.72 -9.17
N TRP A 254 -16.56 6.94 -8.79
CA TRP A 254 -15.81 6.11 -9.72
C TRP A 254 -16.54 4.80 -10.00
N TYR A 255 -16.64 3.93 -9.01
CA TYR A 255 -17.49 2.72 -9.03
C TYR A 255 -17.69 2.21 -7.61
N THR A 256 -18.87 1.68 -7.32
CA THR A 256 -19.17 1.16 -5.98
C THR A 256 -18.57 -0.23 -5.78
N ILE A 257 -18.01 -0.45 -4.60
CA ILE A 257 -17.52 -1.76 -4.14
C ILE A 257 -17.97 -2.00 -2.69
N GLY A 258 -18.35 -3.24 -2.37
CA GLY A 258 -18.53 -3.70 -1.00
C GLY A 258 -17.26 -4.40 -0.49
N GLY A 259 -17.03 -4.33 0.81
CA GLY A 259 -15.91 -5.01 1.46
C GLY A 259 -14.53 -4.42 1.21
N GLY A 260 -14.46 -3.17 0.78
CA GLY A 260 -13.22 -2.44 0.62
C GLY A 260 -12.60 -2.07 1.96
N ARG A 261 -11.27 -2.11 2.02
CA ARG A 261 -10.53 -1.76 3.24
C ARG A 261 -10.72 -0.29 3.63
N GLN A 262 -10.77 0.62 2.66
CA GLN A 262 -10.99 2.04 2.90
C GLN A 262 -12.25 2.30 3.74
N ASP A 263 -13.40 1.72 3.35
CA ASP A 263 -14.64 1.91 4.08
C ASP A 263 -14.61 1.24 5.45
N TYR A 264 -13.99 0.05 5.57
CA TYR A 264 -13.77 -0.61 6.85
C TYR A 264 -12.97 0.27 7.82
N MET A 265 -11.84 0.82 7.40
CA MET A 265 -11.00 1.66 8.24
C MET A 265 -11.72 2.94 8.67
N ASN A 266 -12.41 3.61 7.75
CA ASN A 266 -13.15 4.83 8.05
C ASN A 266 -14.36 4.57 8.97
N TYR A 267 -15.14 3.51 8.74
CA TYR A 267 -16.38 3.27 9.45
C TYR A 267 -16.19 2.55 10.78
N TYR A 268 -15.47 1.41 10.77
CA TYR A 268 -15.33 0.58 11.97
C TYR A 268 -14.15 0.99 12.84
N GLN A 269 -13.06 1.45 12.25
CA GLN A 269 -11.85 1.84 12.98
C GLN A 269 -11.76 3.35 13.25
N GLN A 270 -12.65 4.15 12.67
CA GLN A 270 -12.61 5.62 12.73
C GLN A 270 -11.23 6.19 12.33
N CYS A 271 -10.53 5.46 11.51
CA CYS A 271 -9.26 5.83 10.92
C CYS A 271 -9.52 6.51 9.57
N ARG A 272 -9.02 7.72 9.36
CA ARG A 272 -9.11 8.39 8.06
C ARG A 272 -8.17 7.72 7.06
N GLU A 273 -8.68 6.73 6.32
CA GLU A 273 -7.93 6.04 5.27
C GLU A 273 -8.37 6.50 3.88
N VAL A 274 -7.39 6.65 2.99
CA VAL A 274 -7.55 6.85 1.54
C VAL A 274 -6.92 5.73 0.76
N THR A 275 -7.38 5.53 -0.47
CA THR A 275 -6.73 4.67 -1.46
C THR A 275 -5.99 5.52 -2.48
N ILE A 276 -4.72 5.22 -2.71
CA ILE A 276 -3.87 5.92 -3.68
C ILE A 276 -3.49 4.95 -4.79
N GLU A 277 -4.08 5.13 -5.95
CA GLU A 277 -3.70 4.45 -7.18
C GLU A 277 -2.50 5.19 -7.77
N CYS A 278 -1.31 4.62 -7.66
CA CYS A 278 -0.07 5.34 -7.92
C CYS A 278 0.63 4.97 -9.24
N SER A 279 -0.01 4.17 -10.08
CA SER A 279 0.52 3.87 -11.42
C SER A 279 -0.54 3.23 -12.31
N THR A 280 -0.64 3.68 -13.55
CA THR A 280 -1.55 3.07 -14.55
C THR A 280 -1.20 1.60 -14.82
N THR A 281 0.10 1.26 -14.78
CA THR A 281 0.57 -0.12 -14.93
C THR A 281 0.71 -0.76 -13.56
N LYS A 282 -0.03 -1.85 -13.33
CA LYS A 282 -0.07 -2.54 -12.02
C LYS A 282 1.30 -3.05 -11.54
N CYS A 283 2.07 -3.63 -12.44
CA CYS A 283 3.43 -4.09 -12.18
C CYS A 283 4.35 -3.46 -13.23
N PRO A 284 4.82 -2.21 -13.01
CA PRO A 284 5.61 -1.49 -13.99
C PRO A 284 7.01 -2.07 -14.16
N SER A 285 7.66 -1.74 -15.28
CA SER A 285 9.09 -2.01 -15.44
C SER A 285 9.89 -1.42 -14.28
N ALA A 286 10.82 -2.17 -13.74
CA ALA A 286 11.62 -1.76 -12.59
C ALA A 286 12.34 -0.41 -12.82
N SER A 287 12.70 -0.10 -14.06
CA SER A 287 13.33 1.18 -14.44
C SER A 287 12.41 2.41 -14.27
N GLN A 288 11.10 2.23 -14.11
CA GLN A 288 10.13 3.31 -13.87
C GLN A 288 9.97 3.63 -12.38
N LEU A 289 10.34 2.71 -11.49
CA LEU A 289 10.14 2.84 -10.04
C LEU A 289 10.77 4.11 -9.43
N PRO A 290 12.01 4.53 -9.81
CA PRO A 290 12.57 5.78 -9.31
C PRO A 290 11.71 7.02 -9.63
N ALA A 291 11.11 7.05 -10.81
CA ALA A 291 10.27 8.18 -11.23
C ALA A 291 8.97 8.27 -10.40
N PHE A 292 8.34 7.12 -10.07
CA PHE A 292 7.16 7.13 -9.20
C PHE A 292 7.49 7.64 -7.79
N TRP A 293 8.66 7.33 -7.26
CA TRP A 293 9.11 7.92 -6.01
C TRP A 293 9.26 9.44 -6.12
N ASP A 294 9.96 9.91 -7.16
CA ASP A 294 10.20 11.34 -7.34
C ASP A 294 8.87 12.12 -7.47
N TYR A 295 7.86 11.55 -8.14
CA TYR A 295 6.54 12.18 -8.29
C TYR A 295 5.74 12.26 -6.98
N ASN A 296 6.00 11.38 -6.01
CA ASN A 296 5.24 11.28 -4.76
C ASN A 296 6.02 11.75 -3.53
N TYR A 297 7.29 12.11 -3.67
CA TYR A 297 8.15 12.40 -2.50
C TYR A 297 7.68 13.60 -1.67
N ASN A 298 7.12 14.62 -2.32
CA ASN A 298 6.66 15.84 -1.67
C ASN A 298 5.16 15.83 -1.32
N SER A 299 4.44 14.76 -1.70
CA SER A 299 2.98 14.64 -1.55
C SER A 299 2.55 13.91 -0.29
#